data_3c94a853c6733e387bc333c48017fb53
#
_entry.id   3c94a853c6733e387bc333c48017fb53
#
_cell.length_a   1.000
_cell.length_b   1.000
_cell.length_c   1.000
_cell.angle_alpha   90.00
_cell.angle_beta   90.00
_cell.angle_gamma   90.00
#
_symmetry.space_group_name_H-M   'P 1'
#
loop_
_entity.id
_entity.type
_entity.pdbx_description
1 polymer ?
#
loop_
_entity_poly.entity_id
_entity_poly.type
_entity_poly.pdbx_seq_one_letter_code
_entity_poly.pdbx_strand_id
1 'polypeptide(L)'
;MIHVRILLLSVLFCFKATFVTAQSTPTLNWKSYTQLPAQLTLGHQPGLAGAFTGVIGDYLFIAGGANFPFGMPWAGGKKTFWKDIYILSLSEQDSPQWIYNSTNNLPEPLAYGASVSIPDGIVCLGGENEKGISDQAFIIKQGKTINQPIVIQSLPTLPVPLRNHSAGLLGNTVFVIGGETTVGVSNHVYKLNLDASIPVWEQATMLPMALSHQVCIPVKQDGKDYLYMVGGRKKNDHSLTTFYNSLLCYDVEKNTWITKPGLPFALSAAVGAIWKQKYLVIVGGDRGEHFAKAETILLLIERANNKEEVEKLRGQLATLQSSHPGFSKTVLLYNLETSQWTTSSDLPFPPPVTTTAVNWKNYLIVPSGEIRAGIRTPTILLCH
;
A
#
# COMPACT_ATOMS: atom_id res chain seq x y z
N MET A 1 -23.30 -41.58 -74.72
CA MET A 1 -23.60 -40.32 -74.02
C MET A 1 -23.72 -40.63 -72.54
N ILE A 2 -22.65 -40.30 -71.78
CA ILE A 2 -22.55 -40.57 -70.35
C ILE A 2 -22.90 -39.26 -69.61
N HIS A 3 -23.94 -39.28 -68.80
CA HIS A 3 -24.38 -38.11 -68.00
C HIS A 3 -23.63 -38.17 -66.67
N VAL A 4 -22.72 -37.22 -66.43
CA VAL A 4 -22.07 -37.00 -65.13
C VAL A 4 -22.98 -36.06 -64.31
N ARG A 5 -23.54 -36.55 -63.19
CA ARG A 5 -24.22 -35.74 -62.20
C ARG A 5 -23.20 -35.23 -61.20
N ILE A 6 -22.99 -33.90 -61.15
CA ILE A 6 -22.20 -33.21 -60.13
C ILE A 6 -23.11 -32.99 -58.91
N LEU A 7 -22.76 -33.60 -57.81
CA LEU A 7 -23.40 -33.38 -56.48
C LEU A 7 -22.69 -32.19 -55.80
N LEU A 8 -23.34 -31.04 -55.72
CA LEU A 8 -22.85 -29.92 -54.89
C LEU A 8 -23.18 -30.17 -53.44
N LEU A 9 -22.17 -30.43 -52.63
CA LEU A 9 -22.26 -30.46 -51.15
C LEU A 9 -22.10 -29.03 -50.62
N SER A 10 -23.19 -28.40 -50.19
CA SER A 10 -23.17 -27.11 -49.47
C SER A 10 -22.83 -27.37 -47.99
N VAL A 11 -21.62 -27.04 -47.59
CA VAL A 11 -21.20 -27.05 -46.19
C VAL A 11 -21.68 -25.74 -45.54
N LEU A 12 -22.71 -25.83 -44.70
CA LEU A 12 -23.21 -24.73 -43.89
C LEU A 12 -22.22 -24.53 -42.70
N PHE A 13 -21.39 -23.51 -42.75
CA PHE A 13 -20.61 -23.09 -41.59
C PHE A 13 -21.52 -22.29 -40.64
N CYS A 14 -21.99 -22.92 -39.57
CA CYS A 14 -22.63 -22.22 -38.46
C CYS A 14 -21.55 -21.46 -37.64
N PHE A 15 -21.38 -20.18 -37.91
CA PHE A 15 -20.67 -19.27 -37.01
C PHE A 15 -21.49 -19.11 -35.72
N LYS A 16 -21.11 -19.76 -34.65
CA LYS A 16 -21.56 -19.39 -33.30
C LYS A 16 -20.93 -18.04 -32.94
N ALA A 17 -21.69 -16.96 -33.14
CA ALA A 17 -21.35 -15.67 -32.59
C ALA A 17 -21.45 -15.77 -31.04
N THR A 18 -20.33 -15.94 -30.37
CA THR A 18 -20.24 -15.74 -28.93
C THR A 18 -20.41 -14.24 -28.68
N PHE A 19 -21.57 -13.81 -28.25
CA PHE A 19 -21.74 -12.47 -27.70
C PHE A 19 -20.93 -12.38 -26.43
N VAL A 20 -19.76 -11.77 -26.50
CA VAL A 20 -19.03 -11.30 -25.33
C VAL A 20 -19.84 -10.12 -24.80
N THR A 21 -20.67 -10.36 -23.81
CA THR A 21 -21.30 -9.27 -23.05
C THR A 21 -20.19 -8.46 -22.42
N ALA A 22 -20.05 -7.21 -22.85
CA ALA A 22 -19.15 -6.28 -22.19
C ALA A 22 -19.56 -6.20 -20.71
N GLN A 23 -18.75 -6.79 -19.81
CA GLN A 23 -18.99 -6.66 -18.39
C GLN A 23 -18.83 -5.18 -18.03
N SER A 24 -19.91 -4.56 -17.55
CA SER A 24 -19.84 -3.18 -17.09
C SER A 24 -18.79 -3.06 -15.98
N THR A 25 -17.91 -2.09 -16.12
CA THR A 25 -16.92 -1.76 -15.06
C THR A 25 -17.69 -1.44 -13.77
N PRO A 26 -17.38 -2.08 -12.66
CA PRO A 26 -18.09 -1.82 -11.41
C PRO A 26 -17.87 -0.36 -10.96
N THR A 27 -18.95 0.25 -10.49
CA THR A 27 -18.92 1.58 -9.90
C THR A 27 -18.49 1.46 -8.44
N LEU A 28 -17.47 2.22 -8.06
CA LEU A 28 -16.96 2.33 -6.70
C LEU A 28 -17.45 3.65 -6.09
N ASN A 29 -18.21 3.55 -5.02
CA ASN A 29 -18.78 4.73 -4.33
C ASN A 29 -17.88 5.13 -3.16
N TRP A 30 -17.15 6.22 -3.32
CA TRP A 30 -16.24 6.75 -2.32
C TRP A 30 -16.88 7.85 -1.49
N LYS A 31 -16.66 7.80 -0.17
CA LYS A 31 -17.06 8.87 0.74
C LYS A 31 -15.96 9.18 1.77
N SER A 32 -15.93 10.42 2.24
CA SER A 32 -15.21 10.78 3.46
C SER A 32 -16.02 10.24 4.64
N TYR A 33 -15.45 9.28 5.36
CA TYR A 33 -16.16 8.61 6.44
C TYR A 33 -16.05 9.35 7.76
N THR A 34 -14.81 9.70 8.15
CA THR A 34 -14.50 10.51 9.33
C THR A 34 -13.09 11.08 9.21
N GLN A 35 -12.61 11.74 10.25
CA GLN A 35 -11.24 12.24 10.36
C GLN A 35 -10.59 11.72 11.63
N LEU A 36 -9.27 11.54 11.62
CA LEU A 36 -8.49 11.27 12.82
C LEU A 36 -8.73 12.37 13.85
N PRO A 37 -8.87 12.05 15.13
CA PRO A 37 -9.02 13.05 16.18
C PRO A 37 -7.76 13.89 16.33
N ALA A 38 -7.92 15.08 16.91
CA ALA A 38 -6.80 15.95 17.21
C ALA A 38 -5.75 15.23 18.06
N GLN A 39 -4.49 15.42 17.70
CA GLN A 39 -3.39 14.90 18.48
C GLN A 39 -3.20 15.73 19.75
N LEU A 40 -3.09 15.09 20.89
CA LEU A 40 -3.10 15.75 22.20
C LEU A 40 -2.02 16.83 22.33
N THR A 41 -0.83 16.56 21.81
CA THR A 41 0.32 17.48 21.91
C THR A 41 0.26 18.64 20.93
N LEU A 42 -0.47 18.50 19.82
CA LEU A 42 -0.55 19.51 18.76
C LEU A 42 -1.85 20.33 18.80
N GLY A 43 -2.90 19.82 19.45
CA GLY A 43 -4.23 20.45 19.43
C GLY A 43 -4.96 20.38 18.08
N HIS A 44 -4.34 19.78 17.06
CA HIS A 44 -4.91 19.53 15.73
C HIS A 44 -4.34 18.22 15.16
N GLN A 45 -4.87 17.73 14.04
CA GLN A 45 -4.41 16.51 13.39
C GLN A 45 -3.97 16.79 11.94
N PRO A 46 -2.66 16.83 11.67
CA PRO A 46 -2.16 17.02 10.30
C PRO A 46 -2.38 15.81 9.38
N GLY A 47 -2.75 14.66 9.94
CA GLY A 47 -2.74 13.36 9.28
C GLY A 47 -1.42 12.62 9.46
N LEU A 48 -1.41 11.36 9.06
CA LEU A 48 -0.30 10.42 9.26
C LEU A 48 0.04 9.73 7.94
N ALA A 49 1.33 9.62 7.62
CA ALA A 49 1.82 8.75 6.56
C ALA A 49 2.57 7.57 7.18
N GLY A 50 2.48 6.39 6.56
CA GLY A 50 3.18 5.19 7.00
C GLY A 50 2.73 4.63 8.34
N ALA A 51 1.50 4.93 8.78
CA ALA A 51 0.94 4.30 9.98
C ALA A 51 0.66 2.81 9.74
N PHE A 52 0.83 1.99 10.76
CA PHE A 52 0.31 0.62 10.76
C PHE A 52 -1.20 0.66 10.86
N THR A 53 -1.87 -0.09 9.99
CA THR A 53 -3.34 -0.11 9.95
C THR A 53 -3.87 -1.53 9.84
N GLY A 54 -5.01 -1.76 10.46
CA GLY A 54 -5.68 -3.06 10.39
C GLY A 54 -7.06 -3.01 11.03
N VAL A 55 -7.82 -4.08 10.84
CA VAL A 55 -9.16 -4.25 11.38
C VAL A 55 -9.20 -5.49 12.26
N ILE A 56 -9.76 -5.36 13.47
CA ILE A 56 -10.07 -6.46 14.38
C ILE A 56 -11.57 -6.39 14.67
N GLY A 57 -12.34 -7.35 14.14
CA GLY A 57 -13.80 -7.31 14.20
C GLY A 57 -14.35 -6.05 13.53
N ASP A 58 -15.07 -5.24 14.28
CA ASP A 58 -15.63 -3.96 13.81
C ASP A 58 -14.81 -2.74 14.28
N TYR A 59 -13.51 -2.91 14.51
CA TYR A 59 -12.63 -1.81 14.93
C TYR A 59 -11.46 -1.63 13.97
N LEU A 60 -11.30 -0.40 13.46
CA LEU A 60 -10.12 0.02 12.71
C LEU A 60 -9.06 0.56 13.67
N PHE A 61 -7.86 0.05 13.57
CA PHE A 61 -6.68 0.51 14.29
C PHE A 61 -5.76 1.27 13.34
N ILE A 62 -5.26 2.41 13.81
CA ILE A 62 -4.26 3.23 13.12
C ILE A 62 -3.19 3.55 14.15
N ALA A 63 -1.97 3.06 13.95
CA ALA A 63 -0.91 3.11 14.95
C ALA A 63 0.39 3.71 14.39
N GLY A 64 1.01 4.61 15.15
CA GLY A 64 2.24 5.27 14.73
C GLY A 64 2.02 6.24 13.56
N GLY A 65 2.94 6.18 12.60
CA GLY A 65 2.94 7.09 11.45
C GLY A 65 3.79 8.34 11.65
N ALA A 66 3.93 9.15 10.60
CA ALA A 66 4.75 10.35 10.62
C ALA A 66 4.13 11.51 9.83
N ASN A 67 4.48 12.73 10.25
CA ASN A 67 4.09 13.97 9.57
C ASN A 67 5.15 15.08 9.77
N PHE A 68 4.84 16.29 9.34
CA PHE A 68 5.67 17.49 9.50
C PHE A 68 4.89 18.57 10.24
N PRO A 69 4.74 18.49 11.57
CA PRO A 69 3.84 19.40 12.32
C PRO A 69 4.39 20.83 12.44
N PHE A 70 5.70 21.02 12.30
CA PHE A 70 6.38 22.30 12.55
C PHE A 70 7.04 22.88 11.29
N GLY A 71 6.55 22.52 10.11
CA GLY A 71 7.04 23.05 8.84
C GLY A 71 7.49 21.97 7.86
N MET A 72 7.55 22.33 6.59
CA MET A 72 7.90 21.42 5.51
C MET A 72 9.43 21.18 5.44
N PRO A 73 9.88 20.01 4.96
CA PRO A 73 11.31 19.67 4.90
C PRO A 73 12.16 20.70 4.17
N TRP A 74 11.64 21.24 3.06
CA TRP A 74 12.32 22.27 2.26
C TRP A 74 12.34 23.65 2.91
N ALA A 75 11.58 23.87 3.98
CA ALA A 75 11.62 25.05 4.84
C ALA A 75 12.33 24.79 6.18
N GLY A 76 13.08 23.70 6.29
CA GLY A 76 13.82 23.33 7.49
C GLY A 76 13.02 22.54 8.53
N GLY A 77 11.76 22.21 8.25
CA GLY A 77 10.94 21.39 9.13
C GLY A 77 11.44 19.95 9.22
N LYS A 78 11.26 19.34 10.40
CA LYS A 78 11.67 17.96 10.66
C LYS A 78 10.46 17.03 10.64
N LYS A 79 10.66 15.82 10.14
CA LYS A 79 9.71 14.72 10.25
C LYS A 79 9.58 14.33 11.72
N THR A 80 8.35 14.16 12.18
CA THR A 80 8.03 13.68 13.53
C THR A 80 7.36 12.32 13.40
N PHE A 81 7.88 11.35 14.13
CA PHE A 81 7.32 10.02 14.23
C PHE A 81 6.46 9.92 15.50
N TRP A 82 5.36 9.19 15.39
CA TRP A 82 4.36 9.08 16.44
C TRP A 82 4.26 7.64 16.95
N LYS A 83 3.74 7.49 18.17
CA LYS A 83 3.47 6.18 18.77
C LYS A 83 2.00 5.98 19.14
N ASP A 84 1.18 7.00 18.94
CA ASP A 84 -0.24 6.97 19.29
C ASP A 84 -0.97 5.85 18.54
N ILE A 85 -1.93 5.20 19.18
CA ILE A 85 -2.83 4.23 18.57
C ILE A 85 -4.24 4.78 18.64
N TYR A 86 -4.84 5.01 17.48
CA TYR A 86 -6.21 5.44 17.29
C TYR A 86 -7.08 4.21 17.01
N ILE A 87 -8.23 4.11 17.66
CA ILE A 87 -9.18 3.02 17.48
C ILE A 87 -10.52 3.62 17.10
N LEU A 88 -11.03 3.26 15.91
CA LEU A 88 -12.31 3.69 15.40
C LEU A 88 -13.30 2.52 15.42
N SER A 89 -14.43 2.69 16.07
CA SER A 89 -15.57 1.75 15.95
C SER A 89 -16.24 1.98 14.60
N LEU A 90 -16.25 0.95 13.77
CA LEU A 90 -16.85 0.92 12.45
C LEU A 90 -18.33 0.55 12.56
N SER A 91 -19.21 1.26 11.84
CA SER A 91 -20.63 0.95 11.77
C SER A 91 -21.17 1.20 10.38
N GLU A 92 -22.08 0.35 9.92
CA GLU A 92 -22.80 0.53 8.66
C GLU A 92 -24.02 1.45 8.82
N GLN A 93 -24.58 1.51 10.01
CA GLN A 93 -25.84 2.20 10.32
C GLN A 93 -25.63 3.48 11.14
N ASP A 94 -24.63 3.47 12.05
CA ASP A 94 -24.38 4.55 12.96
C ASP A 94 -23.17 5.39 12.52
N SER A 95 -23.05 6.59 13.07
CA SER A 95 -21.84 7.39 12.91
C SER A 95 -20.64 6.71 13.56
N PRO A 96 -19.48 6.69 12.89
CA PRO A 96 -18.26 6.11 13.45
C PRO A 96 -17.85 6.82 14.74
N GLN A 97 -17.38 6.06 15.72
CA GLN A 97 -17.00 6.60 17.02
C GLN A 97 -15.55 6.27 17.34
N TRP A 98 -14.79 7.29 17.76
CA TRP A 98 -13.43 7.10 18.25
C TRP A 98 -13.45 6.57 19.68
N ILE A 99 -12.70 5.49 19.89
CA ILE A 99 -12.47 4.92 21.22
C ILE A 99 -11.23 5.59 21.81
N TYR A 100 -11.42 6.42 22.81
CA TYR A 100 -10.32 7.10 23.45
C TYR A 100 -9.72 6.27 24.59
N ASN A 101 -8.42 5.97 24.50
CA ASN A 101 -7.64 5.42 25.59
C ASN A 101 -6.22 6.00 25.54
N SER A 102 -5.92 6.92 26.44
CA SER A 102 -4.64 7.63 26.51
C SER A 102 -3.41 6.73 26.75
N THR A 103 -3.63 5.47 27.14
CA THR A 103 -2.55 4.50 27.38
C THR A 103 -2.20 3.66 26.15
N ASN A 104 -3.01 3.74 25.09
CA ASN A 104 -2.77 2.98 23.88
C ASN A 104 -1.67 3.62 23.02
N ASN A 105 -0.46 3.07 23.15
CA ASN A 105 0.72 3.54 22.40
C ASN A 105 1.54 2.35 21.93
N LEU A 106 2.25 2.54 20.80
CA LEU A 106 3.36 1.68 20.41
C LEU A 106 4.50 1.80 21.44
N PRO A 107 5.37 0.78 21.58
CA PRO A 107 6.53 0.84 22.48
C PRO A 107 7.46 2.01 22.19
N GLU A 108 7.61 2.35 20.91
CA GLU A 108 8.35 3.52 20.43
C GLU A 108 7.66 4.15 19.20
N PRO A 109 7.95 5.42 18.87
CA PRO A 109 7.47 6.01 17.62
C PRO A 109 7.95 5.21 16.42
N LEU A 110 7.04 4.91 15.45
CA LEU A 110 7.39 4.09 14.29
C LEU A 110 6.46 4.41 13.12
N ALA A 111 7.02 4.43 11.90
CA ALA A 111 6.28 4.65 10.65
C ALA A 111 6.91 3.90 9.48
N TYR A 112 6.19 3.81 8.36
CA TYR A 112 6.67 3.22 7.09
C TYR A 112 7.02 1.73 7.16
N GLY A 113 6.51 1.01 8.17
CA GLY A 113 6.46 -0.43 8.20
C GLY A 113 5.27 -0.96 7.41
N ALA A 114 5.09 -2.28 7.43
CA ALA A 114 3.91 -2.93 6.89
C ALA A 114 3.06 -3.55 8.00
N SER A 115 1.75 -3.68 7.75
CA SER A 115 0.83 -4.32 8.69
C SER A 115 -0.17 -5.23 7.99
N VAL A 116 -0.59 -6.28 8.68
CA VAL A 116 -1.65 -7.20 8.22
C VAL A 116 -2.59 -7.51 9.38
N SER A 117 -3.89 -7.54 9.11
CA SER A 117 -4.91 -7.96 10.07
C SER A 117 -4.91 -9.47 10.24
N ILE A 118 -5.00 -9.93 11.48
CA ILE A 118 -5.26 -11.32 11.86
C ILE A 118 -6.53 -11.35 12.73
N PRO A 119 -7.16 -12.51 12.99
CA PRO A 119 -8.43 -12.57 13.70
C PRO A 119 -8.45 -11.87 15.06
N ASP A 120 -7.35 -11.92 15.81
CA ASP A 120 -7.23 -11.37 17.17
C ASP A 120 -6.20 -10.23 17.30
N GLY A 121 -5.72 -9.66 16.17
CA GLY A 121 -4.70 -8.64 16.23
C GLY A 121 -4.31 -8.04 14.88
N ILE A 122 -3.26 -7.23 14.93
CA ILE A 122 -2.61 -6.65 13.77
C ILE A 122 -1.11 -6.90 13.88
N VAL A 123 -0.57 -7.65 12.94
CA VAL A 123 0.88 -7.87 12.84
C VAL A 123 1.50 -6.62 12.24
N CYS A 124 2.47 -6.03 12.93
CA CYS A 124 3.23 -4.85 12.54
C CYS A 124 4.70 -5.24 12.33
N LEU A 125 5.29 -4.77 11.24
CA LEU A 125 6.56 -5.28 10.74
C LEU A 125 7.45 -4.13 10.30
N GLY A 126 8.69 -4.06 10.81
CA GLY A 126 9.70 -3.08 10.42
C GLY A 126 9.26 -1.63 10.58
N GLY A 127 9.69 -0.78 9.67
CA GLY A 127 9.46 0.66 9.68
C GLY A 127 10.72 1.47 9.92
N GLU A 128 10.54 2.75 10.24
CA GLU A 128 11.64 3.63 10.63
C GLU A 128 11.21 4.60 11.72
N ASN A 129 12.17 5.13 12.43
CA ASN A 129 12.04 6.27 13.34
C ASN A 129 13.32 7.13 13.32
N GLU A 130 13.51 8.01 14.29
CA GLU A 130 14.68 8.86 14.39
C GLU A 130 16.01 8.08 14.58
N LYS A 131 15.94 6.83 15.08
CA LYS A 131 17.11 5.96 15.26
C LYS A 131 17.52 5.25 13.97
N GLY A 132 16.64 5.20 12.96
CA GLY A 132 16.87 4.54 11.68
C GLY A 132 15.80 3.51 11.30
N ILE A 133 16.15 2.62 10.39
CA ILE A 133 15.28 1.53 9.92
C ILE A 133 15.19 0.45 10.99
N SER A 134 13.99 -0.05 11.26
CA SER A 134 13.67 -1.02 12.30
C SER A 134 13.54 -2.44 11.75
N ASP A 135 13.92 -3.42 12.53
CA ASP A 135 13.65 -4.86 12.32
C ASP A 135 12.57 -5.40 13.26
N GLN A 136 11.93 -4.55 14.05
CA GLN A 136 10.91 -4.98 15.00
C GLN A 136 9.72 -5.63 14.29
N ALA A 137 9.21 -6.69 14.91
CA ALA A 137 7.96 -7.34 14.54
C ALA A 137 7.14 -7.62 15.81
N PHE A 138 5.87 -7.26 15.78
CA PHE A 138 4.97 -7.41 16.93
C PHE A 138 3.51 -7.49 16.50
N ILE A 139 2.65 -7.93 17.41
CA ILE A 139 1.20 -7.95 17.23
C ILE A 139 0.57 -6.94 18.18
N ILE A 140 -0.24 -6.04 17.63
CA ILE A 140 -1.19 -5.24 18.42
C ILE A 140 -2.41 -6.10 18.64
N LYS A 141 -2.68 -6.49 19.90
CA LYS A 141 -3.85 -7.27 20.28
C LYS A 141 -4.84 -6.41 21.04
N GLN A 142 -6.11 -6.60 20.72
CA GLN A 142 -7.18 -6.01 21.52
C GLN A 142 -7.20 -6.69 22.91
N GLY A 143 -7.45 -5.91 23.98
CA GLY A 143 -7.74 -6.46 25.29
C GLY A 143 -9.05 -7.28 25.28
N LYS A 144 -9.42 -7.91 26.39
CA LYS A 144 -10.65 -8.73 26.49
C LYS A 144 -11.91 -7.95 26.10
N THR A 145 -11.90 -6.63 26.27
CA THR A 145 -12.91 -5.70 25.75
C THR A 145 -12.20 -4.50 25.10
N ILE A 146 -12.88 -3.79 24.21
CA ILE A 146 -12.31 -2.64 23.50
C ILE A 146 -11.89 -1.49 24.43
N ASN A 147 -12.48 -1.39 25.60
CA ASN A 147 -12.16 -0.37 26.61
C ASN A 147 -10.94 -0.72 27.47
N GLN A 148 -10.42 -1.93 27.37
CA GLN A 148 -9.20 -2.32 28.06
C GLN A 148 -7.97 -1.91 27.25
N PRO A 149 -6.82 -1.70 27.92
CA PRO A 149 -5.56 -1.44 27.23
C PRO A 149 -5.25 -2.54 26.20
N ILE A 150 -4.73 -2.13 25.06
CA ILE A 150 -4.18 -3.05 24.07
C ILE A 150 -2.96 -3.79 24.65
N VAL A 151 -2.66 -4.94 24.07
CA VAL A 151 -1.47 -5.73 24.42
C VAL A 151 -0.55 -5.76 23.20
N ILE A 152 0.72 -5.44 23.42
CA ILE A 152 1.77 -5.60 22.41
C ILE A 152 2.48 -6.93 22.66
N GLN A 153 2.35 -7.85 21.71
CA GLN A 153 3.03 -9.14 21.74
C GLN A 153 4.20 -9.12 20.77
N SER A 154 5.42 -9.32 21.26
CA SER A 154 6.61 -9.40 20.39
C SER A 154 6.57 -10.66 19.52
N LEU A 155 7.06 -10.52 18.29
CA LEU A 155 7.40 -11.60 17.38
C LEU A 155 8.92 -11.64 17.18
N PRO A 156 9.49 -12.71 16.58
CA PRO A 156 10.88 -12.70 16.14
C PRO A 156 11.16 -11.50 15.24
N THR A 157 12.28 -10.81 15.46
CA THR A 157 12.69 -9.67 14.61
C THR A 157 12.86 -10.08 13.16
N LEU A 158 12.63 -9.15 12.23
CA LEU A 158 12.89 -9.39 10.81
C LEU A 158 14.36 -9.76 10.60
N PRO A 159 14.68 -10.61 9.61
CA PRO A 159 16.07 -10.98 9.30
C PRO A 159 16.97 -9.80 8.94
N VAL A 160 16.38 -8.71 8.45
CA VAL A 160 17.04 -7.44 8.16
C VAL A 160 16.08 -6.29 8.49
N PRO A 161 16.61 -5.11 8.92
CA PRO A 161 15.78 -3.92 9.08
C PRO A 161 15.17 -3.49 7.73
N LEU A 162 13.84 -3.22 7.71
CA LEU A 162 13.08 -2.90 6.50
C LEU A 162 12.10 -1.75 6.73
N ARG A 163 12.02 -0.85 5.76
CA ARG A 163 10.93 0.14 5.62
C ARG A 163 10.36 0.13 4.21
N ASN A 164 9.17 0.71 4.01
CA ASN A 164 8.52 0.81 2.71
C ASN A 164 8.44 -0.54 1.96
N HIS A 165 8.47 -1.63 2.71
CA HIS A 165 8.17 -2.98 2.24
C HIS A 165 6.68 -3.20 2.28
N SER A 166 6.22 -4.27 1.66
CA SER A 166 4.83 -4.70 1.81
C SER A 166 4.73 -6.02 2.55
N ALA A 167 3.53 -6.29 3.08
CA ALA A 167 3.23 -7.56 3.71
C ALA A 167 1.89 -8.11 3.23
N GLY A 168 1.74 -9.43 3.32
CA GLY A 168 0.50 -10.15 3.04
C GLY A 168 0.32 -11.31 4.01
N LEU A 169 -0.94 -11.65 4.30
CA LEU A 169 -1.31 -12.79 5.11
C LEU A 169 -2.06 -13.80 4.25
N LEU A 170 -1.60 -15.06 4.27
CA LEU A 170 -2.27 -16.20 3.64
C LEU A 170 -2.36 -17.34 4.64
N GLY A 171 -3.58 -17.74 4.98
CA GLY A 171 -3.80 -18.59 6.15
C GLY A 171 -3.21 -17.94 7.39
N ASN A 172 -2.32 -18.64 8.11
CA ASN A 172 -1.61 -18.11 9.28
C ASN A 172 -0.12 -17.82 8.98
N THR A 173 0.23 -17.65 7.69
CA THR A 173 1.58 -17.30 7.28
C THR A 173 1.64 -15.84 6.82
N VAL A 174 2.47 -15.05 7.49
CA VAL A 174 2.78 -13.67 7.14
C VAL A 174 3.97 -13.66 6.17
N PHE A 175 3.84 -12.90 5.09
CA PHE A 175 4.90 -12.64 4.12
C PHE A 175 5.36 -11.20 4.21
N VAL A 176 6.67 -10.97 4.15
CA VAL A 176 7.34 -9.66 4.08
C VAL A 176 8.09 -9.60 2.76
N ILE A 177 7.87 -8.56 1.97
CA ILE A 177 8.25 -8.57 0.56
C ILE A 177 8.93 -7.25 0.19
N GLY A 178 10.18 -7.32 -0.32
CA GLY A 178 10.93 -6.17 -0.80
C GLY A 178 11.25 -5.15 0.29
N GLY A 179 11.13 -3.86 -0.05
CA GLY A 179 11.40 -2.74 0.86
C GLY A 179 12.79 -2.14 0.73
N GLU A 180 13.03 -1.13 1.55
CA GLU A 180 14.32 -0.45 1.64
C GLU A 180 15.07 -0.89 2.88
N THR A 181 16.36 -1.15 2.72
CA THR A 181 17.33 -1.46 3.78
C THR A 181 18.32 -0.31 3.93
N THR A 182 19.28 -0.44 4.82
CA THR A 182 20.39 0.52 4.95
C THR A 182 21.33 0.54 3.75
N VAL A 183 21.31 -0.50 2.90
CA VAL A 183 22.23 -0.67 1.76
C VAL A 183 21.52 -0.62 0.40
N GLY A 184 20.23 -0.34 0.35
CA GLY A 184 19.47 -0.22 -0.90
C GLY A 184 18.12 -0.90 -0.87
N VAL A 185 17.53 -1.08 -2.05
CA VAL A 185 16.22 -1.70 -2.23
C VAL A 185 16.36 -3.22 -2.31
N SER A 186 15.57 -3.93 -1.50
CA SER A 186 15.58 -5.39 -1.38
C SER A 186 14.67 -6.06 -2.41
N ASN A 187 15.02 -7.28 -2.81
CA ASN A 187 14.15 -8.22 -3.52
C ASN A 187 13.86 -9.49 -2.68
N HIS A 188 14.24 -9.50 -1.42
CA HIS A 188 13.98 -10.63 -0.54
C HIS A 188 12.49 -10.76 -0.19
N VAL A 189 12.08 -12.00 0.00
CA VAL A 189 10.78 -12.39 0.51
C VAL A 189 11.00 -13.28 1.72
N TYR A 190 10.44 -12.88 2.85
CA TYR A 190 10.46 -13.65 4.08
C TYR A 190 9.06 -14.07 4.45
N LYS A 191 8.91 -15.23 5.09
CA LYS A 191 7.64 -15.73 5.60
C LYS A 191 7.78 -16.19 7.05
N LEU A 192 6.71 -16.01 7.82
CA LEU A 192 6.60 -16.43 9.21
C LEU A 192 5.28 -17.15 9.43
N ASN A 193 5.33 -18.41 9.86
CA ASN A 193 4.13 -19.12 10.28
C ASN A 193 3.80 -18.75 11.74
N LEU A 194 2.65 -18.11 11.96
CA LEU A 194 2.20 -17.67 13.28
C LEU A 194 1.73 -18.83 14.18
N ASP A 195 1.37 -19.98 13.60
CA ASP A 195 0.94 -21.18 14.36
C ASP A 195 2.11 -22.07 14.79
N ALA A 196 3.32 -21.77 14.32
CA ALA A 196 4.48 -22.56 14.72
C ALA A 196 4.71 -22.43 16.23
N SER A 197 5.02 -23.53 16.90
CA SER A 197 5.34 -23.52 18.35
C SER A 197 6.53 -22.60 18.67
N ILE A 198 7.46 -22.47 17.73
CA ILE A 198 8.58 -21.54 17.76
C ILE A 198 8.60 -20.85 16.37
N PRO A 199 7.96 -19.67 16.22
CA PRO A 199 7.96 -18.96 14.96
C PRO A 199 9.38 -18.52 14.56
N VAL A 200 9.79 -18.82 13.32
CA VAL A 200 11.08 -18.42 12.75
C VAL A 200 10.86 -17.89 11.34
N TRP A 201 11.54 -16.81 10.99
CA TRP A 201 11.52 -16.28 9.63
C TRP A 201 12.26 -17.21 8.67
N GLU A 202 11.60 -17.57 7.60
CA GLU A 202 12.16 -18.34 6.50
C GLU A 202 12.22 -17.48 5.24
N GLN A 203 13.26 -17.68 4.42
CA GLN A 203 13.33 -17.04 3.11
C GLN A 203 12.50 -17.82 2.11
N ALA A 204 11.64 -17.15 1.36
CA ALA A 204 10.92 -17.67 0.20
C ALA A 204 11.62 -17.26 -1.11
N THR A 205 11.06 -17.65 -2.28
CA THR A 205 11.61 -17.27 -3.58
C THR A 205 11.62 -15.75 -3.75
N MET A 206 12.79 -15.19 -4.01
CA MET A 206 12.98 -13.75 -4.16
C MET A 206 12.14 -13.16 -5.31
N LEU A 207 11.78 -11.89 -5.17
CA LEU A 207 11.22 -11.10 -6.27
C LEU A 207 12.17 -11.10 -7.48
N PRO A 208 11.63 -11.10 -8.71
CA PRO A 208 12.44 -10.97 -9.92
C PRO A 208 13.23 -9.66 -10.01
N MET A 209 12.83 -8.66 -9.22
CA MET A 209 13.46 -7.34 -9.16
C MET A 209 13.37 -6.75 -7.75
N ALA A 210 14.30 -5.87 -7.40
CA ALA A 210 14.22 -5.14 -6.14
C ALA A 210 13.10 -4.09 -6.19
N LEU A 211 12.21 -4.08 -5.19
CA LEU A 211 11.03 -3.22 -5.12
C LEU A 211 10.83 -2.64 -3.72
N SER A 212 10.44 -1.36 -3.68
CA SER A 212 9.86 -0.71 -2.50
C SER A 212 8.59 0.02 -2.88
N HIS A 213 7.75 0.39 -1.91
CA HIS A 213 6.50 1.12 -2.11
C HIS A 213 5.54 0.44 -3.10
N GLN A 214 5.62 -0.86 -3.25
CA GLN A 214 4.67 -1.68 -4.00
C GLN A 214 3.45 -1.99 -3.12
N VAL A 215 2.31 -2.30 -3.76
CA VAL A 215 1.13 -2.83 -3.07
C VAL A 215 1.20 -4.35 -3.06
N CYS A 216 0.96 -4.97 -1.91
CA CYS A 216 0.76 -6.42 -1.80
C CYS A 216 -0.72 -6.71 -1.52
N ILE A 217 -1.33 -7.56 -2.35
CA ILE A 217 -2.72 -7.98 -2.18
C ILE A 217 -2.78 -9.50 -2.10
N PRO A 218 -3.08 -10.07 -0.94
CA PRO A 218 -3.36 -11.49 -0.80
C PRO A 218 -4.68 -11.84 -1.49
N VAL A 219 -4.68 -12.93 -2.26
CA VAL A 219 -5.85 -13.41 -3.01
C VAL A 219 -5.97 -14.91 -2.84
N LYS A 220 -7.19 -15.37 -2.53
CA LYS A 220 -7.55 -16.78 -2.62
C LYS A 220 -8.41 -16.99 -3.86
N GLN A 221 -7.94 -17.78 -4.82
CA GLN A 221 -8.64 -18.06 -6.07
C GLN A 221 -8.60 -19.56 -6.36
N ASP A 222 -9.76 -20.17 -6.65
CA ASP A 222 -9.90 -21.60 -6.94
C ASP A 222 -9.25 -22.51 -5.88
N GLY A 223 -9.37 -22.12 -4.60
CA GLY A 223 -8.80 -22.84 -3.46
C GLY A 223 -7.31 -22.63 -3.26
N LYS A 224 -6.62 -21.88 -4.11
CA LYS A 224 -5.18 -21.60 -4.05
C LYS A 224 -4.90 -20.20 -3.54
N ASP A 225 -3.75 -20.07 -2.90
CA ASP A 225 -3.28 -18.83 -2.29
C ASP A 225 -2.23 -18.13 -3.17
N TYR A 226 -2.46 -16.83 -3.43
CA TYR A 226 -1.61 -15.97 -4.25
C TYR A 226 -1.31 -14.64 -3.54
N LEU A 227 -0.11 -14.09 -3.80
CA LEU A 227 0.21 -12.70 -3.48
C LEU A 227 0.41 -11.91 -4.77
N TYR A 228 -0.40 -10.88 -4.96
CA TYR A 228 -0.25 -9.96 -6.09
C TYR A 228 0.55 -8.74 -5.66
N MET A 229 1.67 -8.49 -6.36
CA MET A 229 2.54 -7.33 -6.16
C MET A 229 2.31 -6.34 -7.29
N VAL A 230 1.90 -5.11 -6.94
CA VAL A 230 1.47 -4.11 -7.91
C VAL A 230 2.38 -2.89 -7.86
N GLY A 231 2.98 -2.55 -9.01
CA GLY A 231 3.82 -1.38 -9.17
C GLY A 231 5.05 -1.38 -8.24
N GLY A 232 5.35 -0.22 -7.69
CA GLY A 232 6.50 0.02 -6.84
C GLY A 232 7.62 0.78 -7.54
N ARG A 233 8.73 0.97 -6.84
CA ARG A 233 9.89 1.68 -7.35
C ARG A 233 11.19 1.08 -6.81
N LYS A 234 12.29 1.40 -7.48
CA LYS A 234 13.65 1.12 -7.03
C LYS A 234 14.44 2.42 -7.04
N LYS A 235 14.86 2.88 -5.88
CA LYS A 235 15.85 3.97 -5.78
C LYS A 235 17.19 3.44 -6.28
N ASN A 236 17.83 4.20 -7.17
CA ASN A 236 19.14 3.89 -7.71
C ASN A 236 20.19 4.84 -7.13
N ASP A 237 21.43 4.39 -7.04
CA ASP A 237 22.53 5.22 -6.60
C ASP A 237 22.91 6.22 -7.70
N HIS A 238 23.03 7.51 -7.37
CA HIS A 238 23.45 8.59 -8.26
C HIS A 238 22.71 8.72 -9.60
N SER A 239 21.51 8.13 -9.69
CA SER A 239 20.65 8.20 -10.87
C SER A 239 19.17 8.22 -10.48
N LEU A 240 18.29 8.53 -11.43
CA LEU A 240 16.86 8.62 -11.17
C LEU A 240 16.27 7.28 -10.71
N THR A 241 15.36 7.35 -9.78
CA THR A 241 14.55 6.22 -9.31
C THR A 241 13.76 5.59 -10.45
N THR A 242 13.80 4.27 -10.55
CA THR A 242 12.98 3.51 -11.51
C THR A 242 11.61 3.24 -10.92
N PHE A 243 10.56 3.66 -11.63
CA PHE A 243 9.17 3.34 -11.31
C PHE A 243 8.69 2.19 -12.20
N TYR A 244 7.90 1.28 -11.63
CA TYR A 244 7.44 0.08 -12.31
C TYR A 244 5.93 0.08 -12.52
N ASN A 245 5.49 -0.47 -13.65
CA ASN A 245 4.09 -0.79 -13.96
C ASN A 245 3.83 -2.30 -13.86
N SER A 246 4.68 -3.04 -13.18
CA SER A 246 4.60 -4.49 -13.08
C SER A 246 3.40 -4.96 -12.26
N LEU A 247 2.80 -6.08 -12.67
CA LEU A 247 1.93 -6.91 -11.86
C LEU A 247 2.57 -8.30 -11.77
N LEU A 248 3.03 -8.65 -10.58
CA LEU A 248 3.62 -9.96 -10.27
C LEU A 248 2.65 -10.75 -9.41
N CYS A 249 2.52 -12.04 -9.68
CA CYS A 249 1.71 -12.97 -8.91
C CYS A 249 2.61 -14.08 -8.36
N TYR A 250 2.67 -14.20 -7.05
CA TYR A 250 3.36 -15.30 -6.38
C TYR A 250 2.40 -16.46 -6.16
N ASP A 251 2.68 -17.60 -6.76
CA ASP A 251 1.99 -18.87 -6.52
C ASP A 251 2.66 -19.52 -5.31
N VAL A 252 1.98 -19.55 -4.18
CA VAL A 252 2.55 -20.03 -2.91
C VAL A 252 2.85 -21.53 -2.95
N GLU A 253 1.97 -22.33 -3.56
CA GLU A 253 2.16 -23.78 -3.67
C GLU A 253 3.39 -24.14 -4.53
N LYS A 254 3.56 -23.42 -5.64
CA LYS A 254 4.68 -23.63 -6.56
C LYS A 254 5.95 -22.92 -6.14
N ASN A 255 5.86 -21.97 -5.20
CA ASN A 255 6.95 -21.10 -4.78
C ASN A 255 7.61 -20.37 -5.96
N THR A 256 6.78 -19.82 -6.87
CA THR A 256 7.23 -19.16 -8.12
C THR A 256 6.50 -17.85 -8.38
N TRP A 257 7.18 -16.91 -9.05
CA TRP A 257 6.62 -15.66 -9.53
C TRP A 257 6.14 -15.77 -10.97
N ILE A 258 4.97 -15.23 -11.26
CA ILE A 258 4.34 -15.16 -12.59
C ILE A 258 4.11 -13.69 -12.92
N THR A 259 4.59 -13.25 -14.06
CA THR A 259 4.27 -11.91 -14.58
C THR A 259 2.86 -11.92 -15.18
N LYS A 260 2.04 -10.96 -14.77
CA LYS A 260 0.70 -10.71 -15.29
C LYS A 260 0.70 -9.43 -16.13
N PRO A 261 -0.36 -9.15 -16.91
CA PRO A 261 -0.48 -7.88 -17.63
C PRO A 261 -0.28 -6.68 -16.70
N GLY A 262 0.71 -5.84 -16.98
CA GLY A 262 1.09 -4.69 -16.15
C GLY A 262 0.03 -3.58 -16.14
N LEU A 263 0.18 -2.64 -15.22
CA LEU A 263 -0.63 -1.42 -15.15
C LEU A 263 -0.44 -0.58 -16.43
N PRO A 264 -1.42 0.27 -16.78
CA PRO A 264 -1.32 1.14 -17.95
C PRO A 264 -0.21 2.20 -17.83
N PHE A 265 0.28 2.45 -16.63
CA PHE A 265 1.39 3.36 -16.32
C PHE A 265 2.13 2.91 -15.06
N ALA A 266 3.36 3.37 -14.89
CA ALA A 266 4.13 3.11 -13.67
C ALA A 266 3.49 3.78 -12.47
N LEU A 267 3.51 3.11 -11.30
CA LEU A 267 2.83 3.59 -10.11
C LEU A 267 3.56 3.10 -8.85
N SER A 268 3.79 3.99 -7.91
CA SER A 268 4.44 3.69 -6.64
C SER A 268 3.67 4.31 -5.47
N ALA A 269 3.82 3.74 -4.28
CA ALA A 269 3.17 4.19 -3.05
C ALA A 269 1.62 4.25 -3.11
N ALA A 270 1.01 3.58 -4.09
CA ALA A 270 -0.43 3.41 -4.18
C ALA A 270 -0.96 2.59 -3.01
N VAL A 271 -2.26 2.62 -2.82
CA VAL A 271 -2.97 1.71 -1.92
C VAL A 271 -3.83 0.75 -2.70
N GLY A 272 -4.06 -0.44 -2.18
CA GLY A 272 -4.89 -1.40 -2.89
C GLY A 272 -5.36 -2.55 -2.01
N ALA A 273 -6.46 -3.16 -2.41
CA ALA A 273 -7.02 -4.34 -1.77
C ALA A 273 -7.83 -5.17 -2.77
N ILE A 274 -8.16 -6.40 -2.36
CA ILE A 274 -9.15 -7.23 -3.07
C ILE A 274 -10.57 -6.68 -2.84
N TRP A 275 -11.38 -6.61 -3.89
CA TRP A 275 -12.77 -6.19 -3.81
C TRP A 275 -13.68 -7.23 -4.45
N LYS A 276 -14.70 -7.65 -3.69
CA LYS A 276 -15.68 -8.69 -4.08
C LYS A 276 -15.02 -9.99 -4.56
N GLN A 277 -13.85 -10.33 -4.03
CA GLN A 277 -13.04 -11.51 -4.42
C GLN A 277 -12.76 -11.64 -5.93
N LYS A 278 -12.94 -10.56 -6.68
CA LYS A 278 -12.86 -10.53 -8.15
C LYS A 278 -11.92 -9.49 -8.70
N TYR A 279 -11.78 -8.35 -8.03
CA TYR A 279 -10.99 -7.23 -8.52
C TYR A 279 -9.88 -6.85 -7.55
N LEU A 280 -8.66 -6.64 -8.07
CA LEU A 280 -7.67 -5.85 -7.35
C LEU A 280 -8.00 -4.39 -7.61
N VAL A 281 -8.33 -3.65 -6.58
CA VAL A 281 -8.58 -2.20 -6.62
C VAL A 281 -7.32 -1.48 -6.24
N ILE A 282 -6.83 -0.57 -7.11
CA ILE A 282 -5.64 0.24 -6.86
C ILE A 282 -6.02 1.70 -6.92
N VAL A 283 -5.67 2.45 -5.91
CA VAL A 283 -6.05 3.85 -5.71
C VAL A 283 -4.84 4.71 -5.39
N GLY A 284 -4.82 5.92 -5.90
CA GLY A 284 -3.74 6.85 -5.64
C GLY A 284 -2.45 6.47 -6.35
N GLY A 285 -1.35 6.73 -5.69
CA GLY A 285 -0.03 6.43 -6.18
C GLY A 285 0.64 7.59 -6.92
N ASP A 286 1.96 7.56 -6.87
CA ASP A 286 2.85 8.48 -7.58
C ASP A 286 3.26 7.86 -8.91
N ARG A 287 3.09 8.59 -10.02
CA ARG A 287 3.54 8.19 -11.36
C ARG A 287 5.01 8.46 -11.62
N GLY A 288 5.68 9.14 -10.70
CA GLY A 288 7.11 9.43 -10.76
C GLY A 288 7.50 10.70 -11.50
N GLU A 289 6.60 11.38 -12.21
CA GLU A 289 6.93 12.54 -13.03
C GLU A 289 7.42 13.74 -12.19
N HIS A 290 6.69 14.07 -11.13
CA HIS A 290 7.07 15.13 -10.21
C HIS A 290 8.27 14.71 -9.35
N PHE A 291 8.29 13.46 -8.92
CA PHE A 291 9.38 12.84 -8.18
C PHE A 291 10.70 12.92 -8.94
N ALA A 292 10.72 12.56 -10.22
CA ALA A 292 11.91 12.62 -11.07
C ALA A 292 12.46 14.05 -11.22
N LYS A 293 11.57 15.08 -11.33
CA LYS A 293 11.99 16.48 -11.34
C LYS A 293 12.68 16.89 -10.05
N ALA A 294 12.11 16.50 -8.90
CA ALA A 294 12.72 16.79 -7.60
C ALA A 294 14.05 16.06 -7.42
N GLU A 295 14.12 14.80 -7.81
CA GLU A 295 15.34 13.99 -7.74
C GLU A 295 16.44 14.53 -8.67
N THR A 296 16.07 15.03 -9.86
CA THR A 296 17.03 15.72 -10.74
C THR A 296 17.67 16.93 -10.05
N ILE A 297 16.88 17.75 -9.35
CA ILE A 297 17.42 18.89 -8.61
C ILE A 297 18.33 18.41 -7.45
N LEU A 298 17.96 17.34 -6.74
CA LEU A 298 18.78 16.76 -5.68
C LEU A 298 20.13 16.26 -6.22
N LEU A 299 20.15 15.58 -7.36
CA LEU A 299 21.37 15.14 -8.04
C LEU A 299 22.25 16.32 -8.50
N LEU A 300 21.64 17.43 -8.91
CA LEU A 300 22.39 18.65 -9.21
C LEU A 300 22.99 19.28 -7.94
N ILE A 301 22.26 19.29 -6.82
CA ILE A 301 22.77 19.76 -5.51
C ILE A 301 23.98 18.93 -5.07
N GLU A 302 23.94 17.61 -5.25
CA GLU A 302 25.08 16.72 -4.93
C GLU A 302 26.33 17.03 -5.75
N ARG A 303 26.16 17.54 -6.99
CA ARG A 303 27.26 17.86 -7.94
C ARG A 303 27.69 19.31 -7.90
N ALA A 304 26.95 20.17 -7.23
CA ALA A 304 27.25 21.60 -7.17
C ALA A 304 28.52 21.88 -6.36
N ASN A 305 29.39 22.75 -6.91
CA ASN A 305 30.72 23.02 -6.35
C ASN A 305 30.78 24.30 -5.50
N ASN A 306 29.70 25.07 -5.43
CA ASN A 306 29.68 26.32 -4.67
C ASN A 306 28.35 26.51 -3.93
N LYS A 307 28.39 27.31 -2.86
CA LYS A 307 27.27 27.55 -1.96
C LYS A 307 26.11 28.29 -2.64
N GLU A 308 26.39 29.22 -3.52
CA GLU A 308 25.37 30.02 -4.22
C GLU A 308 24.50 29.14 -5.13
N GLU A 309 25.13 28.24 -5.88
CA GLU A 309 24.43 27.27 -6.72
C GLU A 309 23.56 26.31 -5.88
N VAL A 310 24.09 25.78 -4.78
CA VAL A 310 23.33 24.95 -3.84
C VAL A 310 22.11 25.67 -3.29
N GLU A 311 22.23 26.93 -2.89
CA GLU A 311 21.14 27.74 -2.38
C GLU A 311 20.07 27.99 -3.44
N LYS A 312 20.48 28.32 -4.69
CA LYS A 312 19.58 28.47 -5.85
C LYS A 312 18.80 27.18 -6.13
N LEU A 313 19.48 26.03 -6.18
CA LEU A 313 18.86 24.73 -6.42
C LEU A 313 17.90 24.33 -5.29
N ARG A 314 18.23 24.61 -4.03
CA ARG A 314 17.32 24.42 -2.90
C ARG A 314 16.06 25.27 -3.01
N GLY A 315 16.18 26.52 -3.46
CA GLY A 315 15.04 27.40 -3.76
C GLY A 315 14.14 26.81 -4.87
N GLN A 316 14.73 26.29 -5.93
CA GLN A 316 13.98 25.61 -6.99
C GLN A 316 13.27 24.35 -6.48
N LEU A 317 13.95 23.52 -5.67
CA LEU A 317 13.35 22.34 -5.04
C LEU A 317 12.17 22.73 -4.15
N ALA A 318 12.34 23.76 -3.32
CA ALA A 318 11.27 24.26 -2.45
C ALA A 318 10.04 24.72 -3.24
N THR A 319 10.24 25.48 -4.32
CA THR A 319 9.18 25.91 -5.22
C THR A 319 8.46 24.73 -5.88
N LEU A 320 9.24 23.77 -6.41
CA LEU A 320 8.72 22.55 -7.02
C LEU A 320 7.87 21.76 -6.02
N GLN A 321 8.37 21.48 -4.83
CA GLN A 321 7.66 20.70 -3.81
C GLN A 321 6.41 21.40 -3.28
N SER A 322 6.47 22.74 -3.10
CA SER A 322 5.31 23.52 -2.66
C SER A 322 4.17 23.54 -3.69
N SER A 323 4.50 23.42 -4.98
CA SER A 323 3.55 23.35 -6.10
C SER A 323 3.16 21.93 -6.51
N HIS A 324 3.45 20.92 -5.66
CA HIS A 324 3.12 19.52 -5.97
C HIS A 324 1.63 19.35 -6.30
N PRO A 325 1.25 18.80 -7.46
CA PRO A 325 -0.14 18.74 -7.93
C PRO A 325 -1.03 17.77 -7.15
N GLY A 326 -0.45 16.92 -6.31
CA GLY A 326 -1.08 15.75 -5.70
C GLY A 326 -0.74 14.49 -6.47
N PHE A 327 -1.34 13.37 -6.03
CA PHE A 327 -1.11 12.04 -6.60
C PHE A 327 -2.21 11.66 -7.59
N SER A 328 -2.06 10.50 -8.25
CA SER A 328 -2.99 10.03 -9.27
C SER A 328 -4.39 9.82 -8.68
N LYS A 329 -5.41 10.45 -9.27
CA LYS A 329 -6.81 10.23 -8.89
C LYS A 329 -7.42 8.98 -9.53
N THR A 330 -6.74 8.42 -10.52
CA THR A 330 -7.24 7.28 -11.29
C THR A 330 -7.37 6.05 -10.40
N VAL A 331 -8.55 5.44 -10.39
CA VAL A 331 -8.81 4.16 -9.74
C VAL A 331 -8.72 3.06 -10.80
N LEU A 332 -7.78 2.13 -10.60
CA LEU A 332 -7.55 1.00 -11.48
C LEU A 332 -8.15 -0.27 -10.90
N LEU A 333 -8.75 -1.07 -11.77
CA LEU A 333 -9.35 -2.36 -11.45
C LEU A 333 -8.70 -3.45 -12.31
N TYR A 334 -8.08 -4.43 -11.67
CA TYR A 334 -7.63 -5.65 -12.35
C TYR A 334 -8.64 -6.76 -12.11
N ASN A 335 -9.26 -7.25 -13.17
CA ASN A 335 -10.19 -8.37 -13.09
C ASN A 335 -9.39 -9.69 -13.07
N LEU A 336 -9.51 -10.45 -11.98
CA LEU A 336 -8.80 -11.71 -11.78
C LEU A 336 -9.23 -12.82 -12.76
N GLU A 337 -10.48 -12.79 -13.26
CA GLU A 337 -11.00 -13.79 -14.18
C GLU A 337 -10.52 -13.54 -15.62
N THR A 338 -10.55 -12.27 -16.07
CA THR A 338 -10.19 -11.90 -17.45
C THR A 338 -8.72 -11.50 -17.59
N SER A 339 -8.02 -11.29 -16.49
CA SER A 339 -6.64 -10.76 -16.46
C SER A 339 -6.49 -9.41 -17.17
N GLN A 340 -7.50 -8.54 -17.07
CA GLN A 340 -7.51 -7.23 -17.74
C GLN A 340 -7.63 -6.08 -16.75
N TRP A 341 -6.95 -4.98 -17.08
CA TRP A 341 -7.08 -3.71 -16.38
C TRP A 341 -8.21 -2.88 -16.98
N THR A 342 -9.00 -2.27 -16.11
CA THR A 342 -9.97 -1.23 -16.46
C THR A 342 -9.82 -0.04 -15.53
N THR A 343 -10.26 1.12 -15.97
CA THR A 343 -10.30 2.34 -15.16
C THR A 343 -11.72 2.55 -14.67
N SER A 344 -11.89 2.76 -13.37
CA SER A 344 -13.14 3.27 -12.78
C SER A 344 -13.15 4.81 -12.82
N SER A 345 -14.20 5.43 -12.27
CA SER A 345 -14.22 6.87 -12.06
C SER A 345 -13.07 7.32 -11.17
N ASP A 346 -12.54 8.53 -11.42
CA ASP A 346 -11.52 9.11 -10.56
C ASP A 346 -12.02 9.26 -9.11
N LEU A 347 -11.08 9.13 -8.17
CA LEU A 347 -11.35 9.39 -6.76
C LEU A 347 -11.79 10.86 -6.57
N PRO A 348 -12.96 11.13 -5.97
CA PRO A 348 -13.47 12.52 -5.79
C PRO A 348 -12.73 13.30 -4.69
N PHE A 349 -11.76 12.69 -4.04
CA PHE A 349 -10.94 13.26 -2.96
C PHE A 349 -9.46 13.30 -3.36
N PRO A 350 -8.62 14.13 -2.70
CA PRO A 350 -7.17 14.01 -2.81
C PRO A 350 -6.74 12.58 -2.43
N PRO A 351 -6.15 11.81 -3.35
CA PRO A 351 -5.82 10.41 -3.09
C PRO A 351 -4.65 10.31 -2.11
N PRO A 352 -4.84 9.63 -0.97
CA PRO A 352 -3.75 9.38 -0.05
C PRO A 352 -2.82 8.29 -0.58
N VAL A 353 -1.53 8.46 -0.36
CA VAL A 353 -0.47 7.51 -0.62
C VAL A 353 0.29 7.22 0.68
N THR A 354 1.20 6.24 0.65
CA THR A 354 2.01 5.87 1.82
C THR A 354 1.14 5.57 3.03
N THR A 355 0.12 4.76 2.80
CA THR A 355 -0.80 4.21 3.78
C THR A 355 -1.24 2.82 3.33
N THR A 356 -2.04 2.11 4.14
CA THR A 356 -2.50 0.76 3.82
C THR A 356 -4.02 0.76 3.69
N ALA A 357 -4.54 0.28 2.56
CA ALA A 357 -5.96 -0.01 2.43
C ALA A 357 -6.31 -1.29 3.20
N VAL A 358 -7.44 -1.29 3.88
CA VAL A 358 -7.94 -2.45 4.62
C VAL A 358 -9.38 -2.77 4.24
N ASN A 359 -9.71 -4.06 4.23
CA ASN A 359 -11.08 -4.51 4.02
C ASN A 359 -11.81 -4.62 5.37
N TRP A 360 -13.05 -4.16 5.40
CA TRP A 360 -14.00 -4.40 6.48
C TRP A 360 -15.36 -4.77 5.89
N LYS A 361 -15.79 -6.00 6.08
CA LYS A 361 -16.99 -6.55 5.41
C LYS A 361 -16.90 -6.33 3.90
N ASN A 362 -17.88 -5.61 3.32
CA ASN A 362 -17.92 -5.25 1.89
C ASN A 362 -17.29 -3.88 1.58
N TYR A 363 -16.63 -3.26 2.54
CA TYR A 363 -16.04 -1.94 2.41
C TYR A 363 -14.52 -2.00 2.27
N LEU A 364 -13.99 -1.07 1.49
CA LEU A 364 -12.58 -0.75 1.44
C LEU A 364 -12.34 0.55 2.20
N ILE A 365 -11.44 0.54 3.16
CA ILE A 365 -11.08 1.70 3.99
C ILE A 365 -9.67 2.14 3.64
N VAL A 366 -9.47 3.45 3.40
CA VAL A 366 -8.16 4.07 3.24
C VAL A 366 -7.98 5.11 4.34
N PRO A 367 -7.20 4.81 5.37
CA PRO A 367 -7.06 5.69 6.53
C PRO A 367 -5.89 6.63 6.38
N SER A 368 -6.15 7.95 6.37
CA SER A 368 -5.09 8.96 6.37
C SER A 368 -4.12 8.79 5.17
N GLY A 369 -2.92 9.32 5.25
CA GLY A 369 -1.89 9.22 4.22
C GLY A 369 -1.39 10.57 3.73
N GLU A 370 -0.41 10.55 2.85
CA GLU A 370 0.14 11.72 2.18
C GLU A 370 -0.68 12.04 0.93
N ILE A 371 -1.08 13.31 0.75
CA ILE A 371 -1.89 13.76 -0.41
C ILE A 371 -1.12 14.68 -1.36
N ARG A 372 -0.01 15.22 -0.92
CA ARG A 372 1.01 15.98 -1.68
C ARG A 372 2.33 15.85 -0.95
N ALA A 373 3.43 16.19 -1.61
CA ALA A 373 4.74 16.21 -0.96
C ALA A 373 4.67 16.93 0.40
N GLY A 374 5.03 16.22 1.47
CA GLY A 374 5.04 16.74 2.83
C GLY A 374 3.67 16.95 3.49
N ILE A 375 2.55 16.90 2.77
CA ILE A 375 1.21 17.19 3.30
C ILE A 375 0.42 15.90 3.47
N ARG A 376 -0.08 15.65 4.68
CA ARG A 376 -0.93 14.52 5.02
C ARG A 376 -2.39 14.97 5.15
N THR A 377 -3.29 14.00 5.17
CA THR A 377 -4.71 14.21 5.43
C THR A 377 -5.14 13.41 6.65
N PRO A 378 -5.95 13.97 7.57
CA PRO A 378 -6.55 13.19 8.64
C PRO A 378 -7.77 12.37 8.17
N THR A 379 -8.21 12.54 6.92
CA THR A 379 -9.43 11.94 6.39
C THR A 379 -9.30 10.44 6.25
N ILE A 380 -10.34 9.73 6.67
CA ILE A 380 -10.54 8.30 6.43
C ILE A 380 -11.56 8.17 5.30
N LEU A 381 -11.16 7.53 4.20
CA LEU A 381 -12.02 7.26 3.07
C LEU A 381 -12.64 5.87 3.20
N LEU A 382 -13.90 5.76 2.81
CA LEU A 382 -14.65 4.51 2.73
C LEU A 382 -15.18 4.33 1.31
N CYS A 383 -15.08 3.10 0.79
CA CYS A 383 -15.63 2.71 -0.50
C CYS A 383 -16.51 1.46 -0.37
N HIS A 384 -17.59 1.39 -1.14
CA HIS A 384 -18.50 0.24 -1.27
C HIS A 384 -18.94 0.01 -2.71
#